data_8ae329111ddbe5417d2be39625ba1819
#
_entry.id   8ae329111ddbe5417d2be39625ba1819
#
_cell.length_a   1.000
_cell.length_b   1.000
_cell.length_c   1.000
_cell.angle_alpha   90.00
_cell.angle_beta   90.00
_cell.angle_gamma   90.00
#
_symmetry.space_group_name_H-M   'P 1'
#
loop_
_entity.id
_entity.type
_entity.pdbx_description
1 polymer ?
#
loop_
_entity_poly.entity_id
_entity_poly.type
_entity_poly.pdbx_seq_one_letter_code
_entity_poly.pdbx_strand_id
1 'polypeptide(L)'
;MEEAPDSREALILAGLDWQVIQKPVMTGDGELVSGLKANIRDRDGRVLGVVTDRYKVVQNEDAFAFTDELLGGGVSYETAGSLQGGRRVWILAKLPQRYIIGGDEITPYLVFMNSHDGTGAIKAAMTPIRVVCQNTLNLALSTAKRSWSAVHVGDIRDKLEDAENTLLYAGRYM
;
A
#
# COMPACT_ATOMS: atom_id res chain seq x y z
N MET A 1 -13.53 -6.96 -6.20
CA MET A 1 -13.70 -7.28 -4.77
C MET A 1 -15.02 -6.65 -4.35
N GLU A 2 -15.85 -7.36 -3.64
CA GLU A 2 -17.00 -6.78 -2.95
C GLU A 2 -16.50 -5.97 -1.74
N GLU A 3 -17.34 -5.04 -1.27
CA GLU A 3 -16.98 -4.20 -0.11
C GLU A 3 -16.67 -5.07 1.12
N ALA A 4 -15.53 -4.86 1.75
CA ALA A 4 -15.08 -5.61 2.91
C ALA A 4 -15.16 -4.74 4.18
N PRO A 5 -15.66 -5.29 5.30
CA PRO A 5 -15.84 -4.54 6.54
C PRO A 5 -14.53 -4.25 7.29
N ASP A 6 -13.48 -5.03 7.04
CA ASP A 6 -12.18 -4.86 7.67
C ASP A 6 -11.02 -5.20 6.72
N SER A 7 -9.81 -4.83 7.12
CA SER A 7 -8.61 -5.01 6.32
C SER A 7 -8.25 -6.48 6.08
N ARG A 8 -8.52 -7.36 7.04
CA ARG A 8 -8.21 -8.78 6.93
C ARG A 8 -9.08 -9.46 5.89
N GLU A 9 -10.37 -9.16 5.88
CA GLU A 9 -11.29 -9.68 4.87
C GLU A 9 -10.96 -9.11 3.49
N ALA A 10 -10.63 -7.83 3.40
CA ALA A 10 -10.17 -7.21 2.16
C ALA A 10 -8.91 -7.89 1.60
N LEU A 11 -7.95 -8.21 2.47
CA LEU A 11 -6.72 -8.92 2.11
C LEU A 11 -7.02 -10.29 1.48
N ILE A 12 -7.90 -11.07 2.09
CA ILE A 12 -8.28 -12.42 1.64
C ILE A 12 -9.06 -12.34 0.32
N LEU A 13 -10.08 -11.48 0.25
CA LEU A 13 -10.92 -11.30 -0.94
C LEU A 13 -10.12 -10.80 -2.15
N ALA A 14 -9.09 -10.01 -1.92
CA ALA A 14 -8.18 -9.56 -2.97
C ALA A 14 -7.11 -10.59 -3.38
N GLY A 15 -7.01 -11.71 -2.66
CA GLY A 15 -5.97 -12.73 -2.91
C GLY A 15 -4.57 -12.26 -2.55
N LEU A 16 -4.45 -11.41 -1.53
CA LEU A 16 -3.20 -10.79 -1.08
C LEU A 16 -2.67 -11.38 0.23
N ASP A 17 -3.25 -12.47 0.70
CA ASP A 17 -2.92 -13.21 1.93
C ASP A 17 -1.64 -14.07 1.81
N TRP A 18 -0.71 -13.65 0.95
CA TRP A 18 0.62 -14.24 0.81
C TRP A 18 1.68 -13.34 1.45
N GLN A 19 2.84 -13.93 1.74
CA GLN A 19 3.97 -13.22 2.34
C GLN A 19 5.14 -13.10 1.37
N VAL A 20 5.95 -12.08 1.61
CA VAL A 20 7.24 -11.90 0.93
C VAL A 20 8.34 -12.46 1.82
N ILE A 21 9.10 -13.40 1.28
CA ILE A 21 10.33 -13.92 1.89
C ILE A 21 11.53 -13.39 1.15
N GLN A 22 12.65 -13.18 1.86
CA GLN A 22 13.90 -12.75 1.26
C GLN A 22 14.87 -13.91 1.16
N LYS A 23 15.45 -14.10 -0.03
CA LYS A 23 16.49 -15.11 -0.28
C LYS A 23 17.77 -14.45 -0.81
N PRO A 24 18.93 -15.09 -0.59
CA PRO A 24 20.18 -14.64 -1.18
C PRO A 24 20.12 -14.61 -2.71
N VAL A 25 20.85 -13.69 -3.33
CA VAL A 25 21.07 -13.64 -4.77
C VAL A 25 22.39 -14.31 -5.08
N MET A 26 22.39 -15.23 -6.04
CA MET A 26 23.58 -15.96 -6.47
C MET A 26 23.79 -15.80 -7.97
N THR A 27 25.05 -15.89 -8.39
CA THR A 27 25.41 -16.02 -9.81
C THR A 27 25.03 -17.40 -10.34
N GLY A 28 25.03 -17.58 -11.65
CA GLY A 28 24.69 -18.84 -12.28
C GLY A 28 25.62 -20.01 -11.92
N ASP A 29 26.83 -19.72 -11.49
CA ASP A 29 27.83 -20.67 -10.99
C ASP A 29 27.85 -20.84 -9.45
N GLY A 30 26.88 -20.22 -8.77
CA GLY A 30 26.63 -20.42 -7.34
C GLY A 30 27.39 -19.50 -6.40
N GLU A 31 28.01 -18.44 -6.89
CA GLU A 31 28.63 -17.42 -6.04
C GLU A 31 27.59 -16.47 -5.46
N LEU A 32 27.71 -16.16 -4.16
CA LEU A 32 26.86 -15.21 -3.46
C LEU A 32 27.12 -13.78 -3.95
N VAL A 33 26.04 -13.09 -4.35
CA VAL A 33 26.10 -11.65 -4.62
C VAL A 33 25.86 -10.89 -3.31
N SER A 34 26.92 -10.30 -2.78
CA SER A 34 26.87 -9.56 -1.50
C SER A 34 26.04 -8.29 -1.61
N GLY A 35 25.32 -7.95 -0.55
CA GLY A 35 24.56 -6.71 -0.44
C GLY A 35 23.19 -6.71 -1.13
N LEU A 36 22.79 -7.83 -1.74
CA LEU A 36 21.52 -7.98 -2.43
C LEU A 36 20.69 -9.15 -1.88
N LYS A 37 19.37 -9.00 -1.94
CA LYS A 37 18.39 -10.03 -1.63
C LYS A 37 17.28 -10.06 -2.69
N ALA A 38 16.71 -11.22 -2.94
CA ALA A 38 15.53 -11.38 -3.77
C ALA A 38 14.28 -11.42 -2.89
N ASN A 39 13.33 -10.55 -3.17
CA ASN A 39 11.99 -10.62 -2.60
C ASN A 39 11.17 -11.65 -3.38
N ILE A 40 10.66 -12.65 -2.70
CA ILE A 40 9.98 -13.80 -3.30
C ILE A 40 8.61 -13.97 -2.65
N ARG A 41 7.58 -14.19 -3.47
CA ARG A 41 6.26 -14.55 -2.96
C ARG A 41 6.26 -16.01 -2.50
N ASP A 42 5.91 -16.25 -1.24
CA ASP A 42 5.95 -17.58 -0.62
C ASP A 42 5.02 -18.59 -1.28
N ARG A 43 3.86 -18.14 -1.74
CA ARG A 43 2.80 -18.99 -2.31
C ARG A 43 3.23 -19.78 -3.55
N ASP A 44 4.04 -19.20 -4.41
CA ASP A 44 4.41 -19.79 -5.71
C ASP A 44 5.90 -19.62 -6.07
N GLY A 45 6.71 -19.06 -5.19
CA GLY A 45 8.14 -18.85 -5.42
C GLY A 45 8.47 -17.78 -6.44
N ARG A 46 7.49 -16.94 -6.83
CA ARG A 46 7.71 -15.88 -7.82
C ARG A 46 8.62 -14.80 -7.28
N VAL A 47 9.67 -14.49 -8.04
CA VAL A 47 10.56 -13.37 -7.74
C VAL A 47 9.83 -12.06 -8.03
N LEU A 48 9.67 -11.21 -7.01
CA LEU A 48 9.03 -9.91 -7.12
C LEU A 48 10.02 -8.81 -7.45
N GLY A 49 11.27 -8.93 -6.98
CA GLY A 49 12.34 -7.99 -7.26
C GLY A 49 13.63 -8.36 -6.53
N VAL A 50 14.69 -7.64 -6.87
CA VAL A 50 15.99 -7.70 -6.20
C VAL A 50 16.22 -6.38 -5.50
N VAL A 51 16.53 -6.43 -4.21
CA VAL A 51 16.65 -5.26 -3.33
C VAL A 51 17.95 -5.29 -2.57
N THR A 52 18.32 -4.17 -1.96
CA THR A 52 19.49 -4.09 -1.10
C THR A 52 19.22 -4.70 0.27
N ASP A 53 20.28 -5.00 1.04
CA ASP A 53 20.17 -5.51 2.42
C ASP A 53 19.43 -4.56 3.37
N ARG A 54 19.37 -3.27 3.04
CA ARG A 54 18.66 -2.25 3.83
C ARG A 54 17.17 -2.23 3.61
N TYR A 55 16.70 -2.88 2.54
CA TYR A 55 15.28 -2.92 2.22
C TYR A 55 14.51 -3.71 3.28
N LYS A 56 13.54 -3.05 3.91
CA LYS A 56 12.61 -3.66 4.85
C LYS A 56 11.34 -4.04 4.11
N VAL A 57 11.03 -5.32 4.08
CA VAL A 57 9.74 -5.79 3.54
C VAL A 57 8.62 -5.26 4.43
N VAL A 58 7.61 -4.65 3.80
CA VAL A 58 6.32 -4.39 4.43
C VAL A 58 5.36 -5.44 3.90
N GLN A 59 4.95 -6.38 4.76
CA GLN A 59 4.02 -7.43 4.39
C GLN A 59 2.66 -6.84 4.02
N ASN A 60 1.91 -7.51 3.15
CA ASN A 60 0.56 -7.06 2.78
C ASN A 60 -0.33 -6.90 4.02
N GLU A 61 -0.24 -7.84 4.95
CA GLU A 61 -0.98 -7.79 6.22
C GLU A 61 -0.63 -6.54 7.04
N ASP A 62 0.66 -6.21 7.16
CA ASP A 62 1.13 -5.04 7.90
C ASP A 62 0.69 -3.73 7.23
N ALA A 63 0.68 -3.68 5.90
CA ALA A 63 0.21 -2.53 5.13
C ALA A 63 -1.28 -2.29 5.34
N PHE A 64 -2.08 -3.35 5.37
CA PHE A 64 -3.52 -3.26 5.58
C PHE A 64 -3.84 -2.90 7.05
N ALA A 65 -3.14 -3.50 8.01
CA ALA A 65 -3.25 -3.14 9.43
C ALA A 65 -2.86 -1.67 9.69
N PHE A 66 -1.81 -1.18 9.04
CA PHE A 66 -1.44 0.23 9.08
C PHE A 66 -2.58 1.14 8.61
N THR A 67 -3.29 0.75 7.56
CA THR A 67 -4.44 1.52 7.05
C THR A 67 -5.61 1.53 8.06
N ASP A 68 -5.87 0.42 8.74
CA ASP A 68 -6.87 0.37 9.82
C ASP A 68 -6.52 1.31 10.97
N GLU A 69 -5.27 1.28 11.42
CA GLU A 69 -4.78 2.13 12.51
C GLU A 69 -4.84 3.62 12.11
N LEU A 70 -4.40 3.94 10.89
CA LEU A 70 -4.41 5.30 10.35
C LEU A 70 -5.82 5.91 10.32
N LEU A 71 -6.82 5.10 9.97
CA LEU A 71 -8.20 5.57 9.83
C LEU A 71 -9.03 5.46 11.11
N GLY A 72 -8.53 4.78 12.13
CA GLY A 72 -9.16 4.69 13.45
C GLY A 72 -10.46 3.88 13.50
N GLY A 73 -10.73 3.05 12.50
CA GLY A 73 -11.95 2.25 12.37
C GLY A 73 -13.14 2.98 11.73
N GLY A 74 -14.23 2.27 11.51
CA GLY A 74 -15.45 2.82 10.89
C GLY A 74 -15.36 3.04 9.38
N VAL A 75 -14.33 2.51 8.74
CA VAL A 75 -14.12 2.55 7.29
C VAL A 75 -14.45 1.20 6.66
N SER A 76 -14.90 1.22 5.41
CA SER A 76 -15.03 0.02 4.59
C SER A 76 -13.99 0.01 3.49
N TYR A 77 -13.53 -1.19 3.13
CA TYR A 77 -12.58 -1.37 2.04
C TYR A 77 -13.33 -1.69 0.76
N GLU A 78 -13.20 -0.83 -0.22
CA GLU A 78 -13.99 -0.93 -1.45
C GLU A 78 -13.29 -1.73 -2.53
N THR A 79 -12.00 -1.51 -2.71
CA THR A 79 -11.17 -2.26 -3.65
C THR A 79 -9.79 -2.53 -3.08
N ALA A 80 -9.20 -3.62 -3.51
CA ALA A 80 -7.79 -3.93 -3.27
C ALA A 80 -7.30 -4.85 -4.38
N GLY A 81 -5.99 -4.89 -4.61
CA GLY A 81 -5.44 -5.75 -5.64
C GLY A 81 -3.94 -5.65 -5.76
N SER A 82 -3.41 -6.34 -6.75
CA SER A 82 -2.01 -6.29 -7.11
C SER A 82 -1.81 -5.99 -8.59
N LEU A 83 -0.68 -5.40 -8.90
CA LEU A 83 -0.23 -5.07 -10.24
C LEU A 83 1.10 -5.76 -10.53
N GLN A 84 1.37 -5.98 -11.82
CA GLN A 84 2.64 -6.55 -12.28
C GLN A 84 2.99 -7.88 -11.58
N GLY A 85 1.97 -8.72 -11.35
CA GLY A 85 2.14 -10.03 -10.74
C GLY A 85 2.49 -10.03 -9.25
N GLY A 86 2.05 -9.03 -8.50
CA GLY A 86 2.28 -8.88 -7.07
C GLY A 86 3.42 -7.93 -6.71
N ARG A 87 4.10 -7.33 -7.69
CA ARG A 87 5.18 -6.38 -7.42
C ARG A 87 4.69 -5.10 -6.75
N ARG A 88 3.45 -4.70 -7.04
CA ARG A 88 2.76 -3.59 -6.39
C ARG A 88 1.42 -4.05 -5.88
N VAL A 89 1.09 -3.61 -4.68
CA VAL A 89 -0.16 -3.93 -3.98
C VAL A 89 -0.82 -2.63 -3.58
N TRP A 90 -2.13 -2.55 -3.70
CA TRP A 90 -2.91 -1.38 -3.30
C TRP A 90 -4.18 -1.78 -2.57
N ILE A 91 -4.64 -0.89 -1.70
CA ILE A 91 -5.91 -0.98 -1.00
C ILE A 91 -6.59 0.38 -1.04
N LEU A 92 -7.91 0.39 -1.22
CA LEU A 92 -8.74 1.58 -1.23
C LEU A 92 -9.76 1.50 -0.10
N ALA A 93 -9.63 2.38 0.87
CA ALA A 93 -10.59 2.55 1.96
C ALA A 93 -11.54 3.71 1.65
N LYS A 94 -12.84 3.48 1.83
CA LYS A 94 -13.86 4.50 1.72
C LYS A 94 -14.04 5.17 3.08
N LEU A 95 -13.93 6.48 3.11
CA LEU A 95 -14.08 7.23 4.35
C LEU A 95 -15.56 7.48 4.67
N PRO A 96 -15.95 7.53 5.95
CA PRO A 96 -17.34 7.73 6.35
C PRO A 96 -17.84 9.14 6.08
N GLN A 97 -16.93 10.10 5.95
CA GLN A 97 -17.27 11.49 5.67
C GLN A 97 -17.67 11.66 4.21
N ARG A 98 -18.61 12.56 3.98
CA ARG A 98 -19.02 12.98 2.64
C ARG A 98 -18.86 14.48 2.52
N TYR A 99 -18.43 14.94 1.36
CA TYR A 99 -18.27 16.36 1.06
C TYR A 99 -19.21 16.75 -0.05
N ILE A 100 -19.78 17.97 0.06
CA ILE A 100 -20.55 18.56 -1.03
C ILE A 100 -19.68 19.66 -1.64
N ILE A 101 -19.31 19.50 -2.90
CA ILE A 101 -18.53 20.50 -3.64
C ILE A 101 -19.30 20.85 -4.91
N GLY A 102 -19.67 22.13 -5.04
CA GLY A 102 -20.42 22.63 -6.22
C GLY A 102 -21.81 22.04 -6.38
N GLY A 103 -22.40 21.45 -5.32
CA GLY A 103 -23.69 20.78 -5.36
C GLY A 103 -23.62 19.26 -5.56
N ASP A 104 -22.43 18.73 -5.85
CA ASP A 104 -22.20 17.28 -6.02
C ASP A 104 -21.66 16.66 -4.74
N GLU A 105 -22.20 15.47 -4.40
CA GLU A 105 -21.72 14.67 -3.28
C GLU A 105 -20.44 13.90 -3.68
N ILE A 106 -19.35 14.16 -2.97
CA ILE A 106 -18.06 13.50 -3.19
C ILE A 106 -17.76 12.54 -2.06
N THR A 107 -17.53 11.29 -2.39
CA THR A 107 -17.03 10.27 -1.47
C THR A 107 -15.51 10.31 -1.45
N PRO A 108 -14.86 10.61 -0.31
CA PRO A 108 -13.42 10.55 -0.21
C PRO A 108 -12.95 9.13 0.04
N TYR A 109 -11.79 8.81 -0.51
CA TYR A 109 -11.07 7.56 -0.31
C TYR A 109 -9.67 7.82 0.22
N LEU A 110 -9.15 6.86 0.96
CA LEU A 110 -7.71 6.71 1.18
C LEU A 110 -7.21 5.57 0.31
N VAL A 111 -6.28 5.85 -0.58
CA VAL A 111 -5.52 4.83 -1.30
C VAL A 111 -4.19 4.61 -0.60
N PHE A 112 -3.86 3.36 -0.32
CA PHE A 112 -2.55 2.94 0.16
C PHE A 112 -1.90 2.04 -0.90
N MET A 113 -0.64 2.26 -1.21
CA MET A 113 0.13 1.49 -2.16
C MET A 113 1.46 1.06 -1.54
N ASN A 114 1.80 -0.22 -1.70
CA ASN A 114 3.08 -0.78 -1.33
C ASN A 114 3.75 -1.42 -2.56
N SER A 115 5.09 -1.40 -2.58
CA SER A 115 5.90 -2.00 -3.63
C SER A 115 6.84 -3.05 -3.04
N HIS A 116 6.93 -4.21 -3.69
CA HIS A 116 7.80 -5.31 -3.29
C HIS A 116 9.02 -5.49 -4.20
N ASP A 117 9.14 -4.70 -5.25
CA ASP A 117 10.18 -4.82 -6.27
C ASP A 117 11.38 -3.88 -6.06
N GLY A 118 11.36 -3.07 -5.03
CA GLY A 118 12.42 -2.10 -4.74
C GLY A 118 12.37 -0.81 -5.58
N THR A 119 11.39 -0.67 -6.49
CA THR A 119 11.30 0.50 -7.40
C THR A 119 10.41 1.62 -6.88
N GLY A 120 9.64 1.39 -5.81
CA GLY A 120 8.68 2.36 -5.31
C GLY A 120 8.70 2.51 -3.79
N ALA A 121 8.38 3.70 -3.34
CA ALA A 121 8.10 3.99 -1.93
C ALA A 121 6.71 3.48 -1.54
N ILE A 122 6.49 3.31 -0.23
CA ILE A 122 5.16 3.21 0.34
C ILE A 122 4.47 4.56 0.14
N LYS A 123 3.22 4.55 -0.31
CA LYS A 123 2.45 5.78 -0.53
C LYS A 123 1.06 5.65 0.03
N ALA A 124 0.57 6.72 0.64
CA ALA A 124 -0.83 6.87 0.99
C ALA A 124 -1.33 8.23 0.51
N ALA A 125 -2.55 8.29 0.00
CA ALA A 125 -3.10 9.54 -0.54
C ALA A 125 -4.61 9.61 -0.35
N MET A 126 -5.09 10.83 -0.07
CA MET A 126 -6.52 11.14 -0.04
C MET A 126 -6.99 11.51 -1.45
N THR A 127 -8.02 10.85 -1.95
CA THR A 127 -8.49 11.01 -3.32
C THR A 127 -10.01 10.85 -3.43
N PRO A 128 -10.67 11.57 -4.34
CA PRO A 128 -12.06 11.29 -4.72
C PRO A 128 -12.18 10.20 -5.79
N ILE A 129 -11.06 9.63 -6.25
CA ILE A 129 -11.01 8.68 -7.34
C ILE A 129 -11.11 7.26 -6.82
N ARG A 130 -12.10 6.51 -7.31
CA ARG A 130 -12.23 5.07 -7.05
C ARG A 130 -11.19 4.30 -7.86
N VAL A 131 -10.23 3.70 -7.17
CA VAL A 131 -9.14 2.94 -7.80
C VAL A 131 -9.62 1.53 -8.12
N VAL A 132 -9.51 1.12 -9.38
CA VAL A 132 -9.88 -0.21 -9.85
C VAL A 132 -8.82 -0.85 -10.77
N CYS A 133 -7.85 -0.07 -11.23
CA CYS A 133 -6.78 -0.52 -12.12
C CYS A 133 -5.57 0.41 -12.01
N GLN A 134 -4.48 0.06 -12.70
CA GLN A 134 -3.25 0.86 -12.68
C GLN A 134 -3.45 2.31 -13.12
N ASN A 135 -4.28 2.55 -14.14
CA ASN A 135 -4.52 3.91 -14.64
C ASN A 135 -5.21 4.77 -13.58
N THR A 136 -6.25 4.24 -12.92
CA THR A 136 -6.95 4.96 -11.86
C THR A 136 -6.08 5.10 -10.60
N LEU A 137 -5.19 4.14 -10.30
CA LEU A 137 -4.22 4.27 -9.22
C LEU A 137 -3.21 5.40 -9.50
N ASN A 138 -2.65 5.45 -10.69
CA ASN A 138 -1.73 6.50 -11.08
C ASN A 138 -2.40 7.88 -11.04
N LEU A 139 -3.64 7.98 -11.53
CA LEU A 139 -4.42 9.21 -11.49
C LEU A 139 -4.69 9.65 -10.04
N ALA A 140 -5.13 8.74 -9.19
CA ALA A 140 -5.38 9.02 -7.78
C ALA A 140 -4.15 9.56 -7.06
N LEU A 141 -2.99 8.91 -7.26
CA LEU A 141 -1.74 9.31 -6.63
C LEU A 141 -1.17 10.63 -7.19
N SER A 142 -1.33 10.88 -8.50
CA SER A 142 -0.78 12.09 -9.14
C SER A 142 -1.63 13.35 -8.91
N THR A 143 -2.92 13.18 -8.67
CA THR A 143 -3.86 14.30 -8.47
C THR A 143 -4.20 14.55 -7.00
N ALA A 144 -3.73 13.71 -6.09
CA ALA A 144 -3.99 13.85 -4.67
C ALA A 144 -3.39 15.14 -4.11
N LYS A 145 -4.23 15.93 -3.42
CA LYS A 145 -3.78 17.13 -2.73
C LYS A 145 -3.08 16.83 -1.40
N ARG A 146 -3.38 15.69 -0.81
CA ARG A 146 -2.75 15.19 0.41
C ARG A 146 -2.20 13.80 0.12
N SER A 147 -0.89 13.67 0.26
CA SER A 147 -0.19 12.41 0.10
C SER A 147 0.95 12.31 1.09
N TRP A 148 1.21 11.10 1.50
CA TRP A 148 2.32 10.74 2.35
C TRP A 148 3.12 9.63 1.68
N SER A 149 4.42 9.60 1.88
CA SER A 149 5.28 8.53 1.36
C SER A 149 6.43 8.22 2.29
N ALA A 150 6.84 6.96 2.31
CA ALA A 150 7.98 6.51 3.09
C ALA A 150 8.79 5.47 2.31
N VAL A 151 10.09 5.48 2.53
CA VAL A 151 11.00 4.45 1.99
C VAL A 151 10.93 3.17 2.83
N HIS A 152 11.29 2.04 2.23
CA HIS A 152 11.33 0.73 2.89
C HIS A 152 12.56 0.56 3.78
N VAL A 153 12.71 1.45 4.77
CA VAL A 153 13.77 1.43 5.78
C VAL A 153 13.14 1.70 7.15
N GLY A 154 13.47 0.89 8.14
CA GLY A 154 12.84 0.95 9.46
C GLY A 154 11.45 0.28 9.51
N ASP A 155 10.78 0.35 10.67
CA ASP A 155 9.45 -0.22 10.84
C ASP A 155 8.39 0.77 10.31
N ILE A 156 7.41 0.27 9.57
CA ILE A 156 6.31 1.10 9.05
C ILE A 156 5.46 1.69 10.19
N ARG A 157 5.35 0.98 11.30
CA ARG A 157 4.56 1.43 12.47
C ARG A 157 5.13 2.69 13.10
N ASP A 158 6.46 2.87 13.06
CA ASP A 158 7.13 4.08 13.56
C ASP A 158 6.78 5.33 12.72
N LYS A 159 6.18 5.13 11.54
CA LYS A 159 5.80 6.18 10.60
C LYS A 159 4.31 6.55 10.64
N LEU A 160 3.55 5.89 11.52
CA LEU A 160 2.10 6.08 11.60
C LEU A 160 1.74 7.52 12.00
N GLU A 161 2.39 8.07 13.01
CA GLU A 161 2.15 9.44 13.48
C GLU A 161 2.42 10.49 12.39
N ASP A 162 3.50 10.31 11.62
CA ASP A 162 3.82 11.19 10.50
C ASP A 162 2.76 11.12 9.39
N ALA A 163 2.27 9.91 9.09
CA ALA A 163 1.20 9.71 8.13
C ALA A 163 -0.13 10.31 8.60
N GLU A 164 -0.49 10.15 9.86
CA GLU A 164 -1.68 10.76 10.47
C GLU A 164 -1.63 12.29 10.38
N ASN A 165 -0.51 12.89 10.78
CA ASN A 165 -0.32 14.33 10.72
C ASN A 165 -0.46 14.86 9.29
N THR A 166 0.11 14.16 8.32
CA THR A 166 0.09 14.57 6.92
C THR A 166 -1.29 14.40 6.28
N LEU A 167 -1.98 13.30 6.55
CA LEU A 167 -3.19 12.92 5.84
C LEU A 167 -4.48 13.39 6.54
N LEU A 168 -4.52 13.30 7.87
CA LEU A 168 -5.73 13.50 8.64
C LEU A 168 -5.81 14.87 9.33
N TYR A 169 -4.69 15.35 9.87
CA TYR A 169 -4.70 16.54 10.70
C TYR A 169 -4.35 17.85 9.97
N ALA A 170 -3.77 17.77 8.78
CA ALA A 170 -3.44 18.94 7.97
C ALA A 170 -4.67 19.81 7.58
N GLY A 171 -5.88 19.36 7.86
CA GLY A 171 -7.13 20.08 7.57
C GLY A 171 -7.71 20.92 8.71
N ARG A 172 -7.07 20.97 9.88
CA ARG A 172 -7.55 21.79 11.00
C ARG A 172 -7.11 23.26 10.94
N TYR A 173 -6.34 23.64 9.93
CA TYR A 173 -5.77 24.99 9.78
C TYR A 173 -6.16 25.68 8.45
N MET A 174 -7.28 25.31 7.85
CA MET A 174 -7.90 26.10 6.78
C MET A 174 -9.30 26.54 7.16
#